data_d3b4435ff86b5af5251504e827c1897a
#
_entry.id   d3b4435ff86b5af5251504e827c1897a
#
_cell.length_a   1.000
_cell.length_b   1.000
_cell.length_c   1.000
_cell.angle_alpha   90.00
_cell.angle_beta   90.00
_cell.angle_gamma   90.00
#
_symmetry.space_group_name_H-M   'P 1'
#
loop_
_entity.id
_entity.type
_entity.pdbx_description
1 polymer ?
#
loop_
_entity_poly.entity_id
_entity_poly.type
_entity_poly.pdbx_seq_one_letter_code
_entity_poly.pdbx_strand_id
1 'polypeptide(L)'
;MGELFRPIGADQLFDWVFTELETRDSILGIPRELFFVPRRDAPYRSTIFNHSLETPIGPAAGPHTQLAQNIVASWLCGARYIELKTVQTLDEIDVSKPCIDLEDEGYNVEWSQELKVHESAEEYERAWVLIHALHRKLGFPGASPGVVFNLSVGYNLEGIRQPNMQWYLDEMADASARVGELVDIAAQHYPEVADLQVPGRLSDNVCLSTMHGCPPDEIESISAYLMQERGLHTLVKCNPTLLGPEGVRSILNEDLGYTDAVVPDEAFGHDLKYADAIPMLNNLRGIADECGLEFGVKLSNTLEVENFRPVFDEKEKMMYLSGRPLHAITVNLADKLQTEFDGELLMSFSAGADCFNTPHLIAVGARTVTVCSDLLKTGGYLRFLQYIEELENLQPDARIDLAAYAKETRSDPRSVSYTHLTLPTKCR
;
A
#
# COMPACT_ATOMS: atom_id res chain seq x y z
N MET A 1 -15.67 7.42 -24.86
CA MET A 1 -16.37 6.46 -23.98
C MET A 1 -15.26 5.67 -23.32
N GLY A 2 -15.03 5.88 -22.03
CA GLY A 2 -14.09 5.06 -21.27
C GLY A 2 -14.52 3.58 -21.33
N GLU A 3 -13.58 2.67 -21.35
CA GLU A 3 -13.88 1.24 -21.22
C GLU A 3 -14.49 1.02 -19.83
N LEU A 4 -15.70 0.44 -19.80
CA LEU A 4 -16.35 0.10 -18.54
C LEU A 4 -15.56 -1.01 -17.85
N PHE A 5 -15.08 -0.74 -16.65
CA PHE A 5 -14.46 -1.73 -15.81
C PHE A 5 -15.54 -2.66 -15.26
N ARG A 6 -15.35 -3.98 -15.38
CA ARG A 6 -16.35 -4.97 -14.99
C ARG A 6 -15.70 -6.02 -14.09
N PRO A 7 -15.94 -5.95 -12.78
CA PRO A 7 -15.49 -6.98 -11.85
C PRO A 7 -16.06 -8.36 -12.20
N ILE A 8 -15.29 -9.39 -11.92
CA ILE A 8 -15.74 -10.79 -12.07
C ILE A 8 -16.71 -11.10 -10.92
N GLY A 9 -17.87 -11.69 -11.25
CA GLY A 9 -18.83 -12.10 -10.22
C GLY A 9 -18.24 -13.15 -9.25
N ALA A 10 -18.71 -13.17 -8.03
CA ALA A 10 -18.16 -14.05 -6.97
C ALA A 10 -18.19 -15.53 -7.38
N ASP A 11 -19.32 -16.01 -7.88
CA ASP A 11 -19.48 -17.39 -8.31
C ASP A 11 -18.48 -17.78 -9.41
N GLN A 12 -18.33 -16.93 -10.43
CA GLN A 12 -17.39 -17.16 -11.53
C GLN A 12 -15.93 -17.11 -11.05
N LEU A 13 -15.59 -16.19 -10.14
CA LEU A 13 -14.25 -16.09 -9.61
C LEU A 13 -13.87 -17.30 -8.77
N PHE A 14 -14.79 -17.77 -7.92
CA PHE A 14 -14.57 -18.92 -7.07
C PHE A 14 -14.49 -20.21 -7.89
N ASP A 15 -15.41 -20.40 -8.85
CA ASP A 15 -15.31 -21.52 -9.80
C ASP A 15 -13.97 -21.56 -10.52
N TRP A 16 -13.55 -20.43 -11.07
CA TRP A 16 -12.27 -20.32 -11.76
C TRP A 16 -11.11 -20.73 -10.85
N VAL A 17 -11.00 -20.13 -9.67
CA VAL A 17 -9.87 -20.37 -8.75
C VAL A 17 -9.81 -21.82 -8.30
N PHE A 18 -10.91 -22.41 -7.88
CA PHE A 18 -10.92 -23.79 -7.37
C PHE A 18 -10.76 -24.81 -8.51
N THR A 19 -11.39 -24.60 -9.66
CA THR A 19 -11.22 -25.47 -10.84
C THR A 19 -9.79 -25.42 -11.39
N GLU A 20 -9.17 -24.23 -11.46
CA GLU A 20 -7.78 -24.09 -11.90
C GLU A 20 -6.83 -24.80 -10.95
N LEU A 21 -7.03 -24.65 -9.63
CA LEU A 21 -6.22 -25.33 -8.62
C LEU A 21 -6.30 -26.86 -8.75
N GLU A 22 -7.48 -27.41 -9.00
CA GLU A 22 -7.69 -28.86 -9.11
C GLU A 22 -7.20 -29.45 -10.44
N THR A 23 -7.31 -28.69 -11.52
CA THR A 23 -7.01 -29.21 -12.86
C THR A 23 -5.63 -28.86 -13.38
N ARG A 24 -5.01 -27.78 -12.87
CA ARG A 24 -3.74 -27.25 -13.37
C ARG A 24 -2.69 -27.07 -12.27
N ASP A 25 -3.04 -27.31 -11.02
CA ASP A 25 -2.19 -27.03 -9.84
C ASP A 25 -1.66 -25.58 -9.84
N SER A 26 -2.51 -24.64 -10.24
CA SER A 26 -2.25 -23.20 -10.30
C SER A 26 -3.46 -22.39 -9.85
N ILE A 27 -3.27 -21.14 -9.49
CA ILE A 27 -4.32 -20.16 -9.15
C ILE A 27 -4.02 -18.86 -9.85
N LEU A 28 -4.96 -18.35 -10.64
CA LEU A 28 -4.81 -17.10 -11.40
C LEU A 28 -3.54 -17.09 -12.28
N GLY A 29 -3.21 -18.27 -12.85
CA GLY A 29 -2.02 -18.48 -13.64
C GLY A 29 -0.71 -18.61 -12.87
N ILE A 30 -0.73 -18.54 -11.54
CA ILE A 30 0.45 -18.72 -10.68
C ILE A 30 0.54 -20.21 -10.32
N PRO A 31 1.63 -20.93 -10.69
CA PRO A 31 1.84 -22.33 -10.31
C PRO A 31 1.99 -22.51 -8.80
N ARG A 32 1.53 -23.63 -8.25
CA ARG A 32 1.58 -23.92 -6.82
C ARG A 32 2.98 -23.83 -6.22
N GLU A 33 4.01 -24.24 -6.95
CA GLU A 33 5.40 -24.19 -6.49
C GLU A 33 5.92 -22.75 -6.25
N LEU A 34 5.18 -21.73 -6.73
CA LEU A 34 5.47 -20.32 -6.51
C LEU A 34 4.59 -19.70 -5.42
N PHE A 35 3.73 -20.47 -4.76
CA PHE A 35 2.98 -19.96 -3.63
C PHE A 35 3.90 -19.78 -2.42
N PHE A 36 3.79 -18.63 -1.80
CA PHE A 36 4.46 -18.38 -0.53
C PHE A 36 3.83 -19.20 0.58
N VAL A 37 4.61 -20.09 1.19
CA VAL A 37 4.19 -20.85 2.37
C VAL A 37 4.79 -20.21 3.62
N PRO A 38 3.98 -19.64 4.52
CA PRO A 38 4.49 -18.90 5.68
C PRO A 38 5.17 -19.85 6.68
N ARG A 39 6.28 -19.38 7.27
CA ARG A 39 7.00 -20.10 8.33
C ARG A 39 6.81 -19.38 9.67
N ARG A 40 6.61 -20.16 10.74
CA ARG A 40 6.41 -19.61 12.09
C ARG A 40 7.65 -18.94 12.67
N ASP A 41 8.81 -19.39 12.26
CA ASP A 41 10.14 -18.97 12.73
C ASP A 41 10.83 -17.98 11.77
N ALA A 42 10.10 -17.44 10.79
CA ALA A 42 10.67 -16.48 9.85
C ALA A 42 11.15 -15.21 10.54
N PRO A 43 12.39 -14.74 10.27
CA PRO A 43 13.01 -13.61 10.99
C PRO A 43 12.33 -12.27 10.71
N TYR A 44 11.60 -12.18 9.61
CA TYR A 44 10.93 -10.97 9.14
C TYR A 44 9.47 -10.83 9.60
N ARG A 45 8.97 -11.75 10.45
CA ARG A 45 7.61 -11.58 11.01
C ARG A 45 7.51 -10.28 11.77
N SER A 46 6.38 -9.59 11.62
CA SER A 46 6.16 -8.27 12.19
C SER A 46 4.79 -8.18 12.86
N THR A 47 4.53 -7.07 13.49
CA THR A 47 3.22 -6.73 14.06
C THR A 47 2.89 -5.29 13.72
N ILE A 48 1.63 -5.01 13.39
CA ILE A 48 1.09 -3.67 13.22
C ILE A 48 -0.38 -3.68 13.66
N PHE A 49 -0.84 -2.65 14.33
CA PHE A 49 -2.23 -2.52 14.78
C PHE A 49 -2.71 -3.74 15.59
N ASN A 50 -1.85 -4.25 16.45
CA ASN A 50 -2.05 -5.49 17.21
C ASN A 50 -2.25 -6.77 16.38
N HIS A 51 -2.08 -6.71 15.05
CA HIS A 51 -2.11 -7.87 14.17
C HIS A 51 -0.72 -8.42 13.89
N SER A 52 -0.58 -9.75 13.94
CA SER A 52 0.64 -10.43 13.52
C SER A 52 0.66 -10.59 12.01
N LEU A 53 1.72 -10.12 11.38
CA LEU A 53 2.00 -10.28 9.96
C LEU A 53 2.99 -11.42 9.73
N GLU A 54 2.69 -12.29 8.78
CA GLU A 54 3.62 -13.34 8.35
C GLU A 54 4.77 -12.78 7.52
N THR A 55 4.53 -11.69 6.81
CA THR A 55 5.53 -10.85 6.13
C THR A 55 5.18 -9.38 6.32
N PRO A 56 6.16 -8.46 6.40
CA PRO A 56 5.91 -7.03 6.55
C PRO A 56 5.65 -6.31 5.23
N ILE A 57 5.43 -7.04 4.14
CA ILE A 57 5.35 -6.50 2.77
C ILE A 57 3.95 -6.65 2.17
N GLY A 58 3.66 -5.79 1.19
CA GLY A 58 2.44 -5.88 0.39
C GLY A 58 2.34 -4.81 -0.69
N PRO A 59 1.25 -4.83 -1.48
CA PRO A 59 1.00 -3.80 -2.47
C PRO A 59 0.53 -2.51 -1.78
N ALA A 60 1.01 -1.36 -2.27
CA ALA A 60 0.50 -0.06 -1.91
C ALA A 60 -0.86 0.19 -2.58
N ALA A 61 -1.67 1.09 -2.02
CA ALA A 61 -2.95 1.48 -2.59
C ALA A 61 -2.78 2.02 -4.02
N GLY A 62 -3.40 1.34 -4.98
CA GLY A 62 -3.30 1.66 -6.40
C GLY A 62 -4.22 0.79 -7.25
N PRO A 63 -4.16 0.87 -8.59
CA PRO A 63 -5.01 0.07 -9.48
C PRO A 63 -4.87 -1.44 -9.24
N HIS A 64 -3.71 -1.89 -8.83
CA HIS A 64 -3.39 -3.30 -8.56
C HIS A 64 -3.94 -3.83 -7.23
N THR A 65 -4.64 -3.02 -6.45
CA THR A 65 -5.36 -3.43 -5.23
C THR A 65 -6.87 -3.13 -5.30
N GLN A 66 -7.40 -2.93 -6.49
CA GLN A 66 -8.82 -2.68 -6.72
C GLN A 66 -9.66 -3.95 -6.83
N LEU A 67 -9.10 -5.01 -7.41
CA LEU A 67 -9.83 -6.22 -7.77
C LEU A 67 -9.47 -7.40 -6.88
N ALA A 68 -10.45 -8.23 -6.58
CA ALA A 68 -10.29 -9.42 -5.74
C ALA A 68 -9.19 -10.35 -6.24
N GLN A 69 -9.14 -10.63 -7.55
CA GLN A 69 -8.10 -11.50 -8.12
C GLN A 69 -6.69 -10.94 -7.93
N ASN A 70 -6.52 -9.63 -7.99
CA ASN A 70 -5.22 -8.99 -7.79
C ASN A 70 -4.77 -9.08 -6.32
N ILE A 71 -5.69 -8.85 -5.41
CA ILE A 71 -5.46 -8.96 -3.96
C ILE A 71 -5.08 -10.41 -3.61
N VAL A 72 -5.82 -11.40 -4.12
CA VAL A 72 -5.55 -12.82 -3.91
C VAL A 72 -4.21 -13.22 -4.52
N ALA A 73 -3.91 -12.79 -5.75
CA ALA A 73 -2.62 -13.06 -6.38
C ALA A 73 -1.44 -12.50 -5.57
N SER A 74 -1.57 -11.29 -5.04
CA SER A 74 -0.54 -10.71 -4.19
C SER A 74 -0.34 -11.49 -2.89
N TRP A 75 -1.44 -11.94 -2.25
CA TRP A 75 -1.39 -12.77 -1.05
C TRP A 75 -0.72 -14.13 -1.31
N LEU A 76 -1.04 -14.80 -2.43
CA LEU A 76 -0.39 -16.04 -2.84
C LEU A 76 1.13 -15.88 -3.01
N CYS A 77 1.58 -14.72 -3.45
CA CYS A 77 3.00 -14.39 -3.62
C CYS A 77 3.68 -13.88 -2.33
N GLY A 78 2.97 -13.81 -1.21
CA GLY A 78 3.55 -13.50 0.10
C GLY A 78 3.24 -12.12 0.66
N ALA A 79 2.43 -11.31 -0.01
CA ALA A 79 1.91 -10.07 0.58
C ALA A 79 1.03 -10.37 1.80
N ARG A 80 1.24 -9.64 2.91
CA ARG A 80 0.45 -9.79 4.14
C ARG A 80 -0.08 -8.46 4.68
N TYR A 81 0.45 -7.35 4.23
CA TYR A 81 -0.09 -6.02 4.52
C TYR A 81 -0.57 -5.40 3.20
N ILE A 82 -1.86 -5.45 2.95
CA ILE A 82 -2.45 -5.07 1.66
C ILE A 82 -3.18 -3.74 1.83
N GLU A 83 -2.63 -2.67 1.25
CA GLU A 83 -3.32 -1.40 1.18
C GLU A 83 -4.35 -1.45 0.06
N LEU A 84 -5.61 -1.39 0.43
CA LEU A 84 -6.71 -1.38 -0.52
C LEU A 84 -6.72 -0.05 -1.31
N LYS A 85 -7.20 -0.10 -2.54
CA LYS A 85 -7.30 1.11 -3.37
C LYS A 85 -8.08 2.19 -2.64
N THR A 86 -7.56 3.41 -2.64
CA THR A 86 -8.22 4.55 -2.03
C THR A 86 -9.60 4.78 -2.61
N VAL A 87 -10.59 4.90 -1.74
CA VAL A 87 -11.97 5.26 -2.08
C VAL A 87 -12.28 6.66 -1.59
N GLN A 88 -13.21 7.32 -2.26
CA GLN A 88 -13.62 8.67 -1.91
C GLN A 88 -15.07 8.95 -2.35
N THR A 89 -15.67 10.00 -1.80
CA THR A 89 -17.11 10.29 -1.91
C THR A 89 -17.63 10.56 -3.32
N LEU A 90 -16.77 11.00 -4.25
CA LEU A 90 -17.17 11.25 -5.64
C LEU A 90 -17.48 9.98 -6.42
N ASP A 91 -17.17 8.83 -5.83
CA ASP A 91 -17.45 7.49 -6.32
C ASP A 91 -16.51 7.04 -7.45
N GLU A 92 -16.70 7.49 -8.66
CA GLU A 92 -15.85 7.18 -9.80
C GLU A 92 -15.00 8.39 -10.17
N ILE A 93 -13.73 8.15 -10.55
CA ILE A 93 -12.85 9.16 -11.12
C ILE A 93 -12.32 8.63 -12.44
N ASP A 94 -12.68 9.28 -13.54
CA ASP A 94 -12.13 8.98 -14.87
C ASP A 94 -11.04 10.00 -15.22
N VAL A 95 -9.87 9.50 -15.58
CA VAL A 95 -8.72 10.31 -15.98
C VAL A 95 -8.30 9.99 -17.41
N SER A 96 -7.65 10.96 -18.06
CA SER A 96 -7.12 10.78 -19.42
C SER A 96 -6.12 9.63 -19.46
N LYS A 97 -6.24 8.77 -20.47
CA LYS A 97 -5.33 7.63 -20.66
C LYS A 97 -4.46 7.84 -21.90
N PRO A 98 -3.17 7.45 -21.86
CA PRO A 98 -2.52 6.74 -20.75
C PRO A 98 -2.33 7.64 -19.51
N CYS A 99 -2.55 7.08 -18.32
CA CYS A 99 -2.39 7.81 -17.05
C CYS A 99 -1.16 7.37 -16.26
N ILE A 100 -0.47 6.34 -16.71
CA ILE A 100 0.74 5.78 -16.09
C ILE A 100 1.80 5.58 -17.17
N ASP A 101 3.01 6.04 -16.90
CA ASP A 101 4.22 5.77 -17.67
C ASP A 101 5.25 5.14 -16.73
N LEU A 102 5.71 3.94 -17.06
CA LEU A 102 6.63 3.18 -16.23
C LEU A 102 7.80 2.66 -17.05
N GLU A 103 8.97 3.12 -16.68
CA GLU A 103 10.27 2.58 -17.09
C GLU A 103 11.01 2.09 -15.84
N ASP A 104 12.13 2.70 -15.49
CA ASP A 104 12.77 2.48 -14.19
C ASP A 104 12.10 3.25 -13.07
N GLU A 105 11.75 4.50 -13.32
CA GLU A 105 10.88 5.33 -12.51
C GLU A 105 9.42 5.13 -12.95
N GLY A 106 8.50 5.57 -12.12
CA GLY A 106 7.09 5.64 -12.45
C GLY A 106 6.61 7.08 -12.47
N TYR A 107 5.77 7.38 -13.44
CA TYR A 107 5.05 8.65 -13.53
C TYR A 107 3.58 8.39 -13.73
N ASN A 108 2.74 9.19 -13.12
CA ASN A 108 1.30 9.14 -13.36
C ASN A 108 0.73 10.56 -13.37
N VAL A 109 -0.34 10.79 -14.12
CA VAL A 109 -1.03 12.09 -14.10
C VAL A 109 -2.08 12.14 -13.00
N GLU A 110 -2.78 11.04 -12.78
CA GLU A 110 -3.63 10.82 -11.61
C GLU A 110 -4.01 9.34 -11.54
N TRP A 111 -4.42 8.89 -10.35
CA TRP A 111 -4.98 7.56 -10.18
C TRP A 111 -6.49 7.61 -10.36
N SER A 112 -7.00 6.94 -11.40
CA SER A 112 -8.42 6.74 -11.57
C SER A 112 -9.00 5.85 -10.44
N GLN A 113 -10.27 6.03 -10.15
CA GLN A 113 -11.09 5.12 -9.36
C GLN A 113 -12.19 4.59 -10.30
N GLU A 114 -11.99 3.39 -10.80
CA GLU A 114 -12.87 2.79 -11.81
C GLU A 114 -14.10 2.13 -11.20
N LEU A 115 -14.04 1.78 -9.92
CA LEU A 115 -15.13 1.15 -9.18
C LEU A 115 -15.79 2.16 -8.25
N LYS A 116 -17.12 2.09 -8.18
CA LYS A 116 -17.88 2.79 -7.15
C LYS A 116 -17.50 2.27 -5.77
N VAL A 117 -17.77 3.06 -4.74
CA VAL A 117 -17.44 2.71 -3.35
C VAL A 117 -18.00 1.34 -2.96
N HIS A 118 -19.26 1.04 -3.32
CA HIS A 118 -19.88 -0.25 -3.03
C HIS A 118 -19.29 -1.41 -3.85
N GLU A 119 -18.90 -1.17 -5.12
CA GLU A 119 -18.24 -2.17 -5.95
C GLU A 119 -16.84 -2.49 -5.42
N SER A 120 -16.13 -1.47 -4.91
CA SER A 120 -14.84 -1.65 -4.23
C SER A 120 -14.99 -2.51 -2.98
N ALA A 121 -16.00 -2.25 -2.14
CA ALA A 121 -16.27 -3.08 -0.97
C ALA A 121 -16.53 -4.54 -1.35
N GLU A 122 -17.37 -4.79 -2.38
CA GLU A 122 -17.63 -6.15 -2.86
C GLU A 122 -16.38 -6.89 -3.33
N GLU A 123 -15.43 -6.20 -3.98
CA GLU A 123 -14.15 -6.81 -4.38
C GLU A 123 -13.30 -7.18 -3.16
N TYR A 124 -13.28 -6.35 -2.13
CA TYR A 124 -12.52 -6.61 -0.90
C TYR A 124 -13.12 -7.77 -0.11
N GLU A 125 -14.44 -7.87 -0.02
CA GLU A 125 -15.16 -8.98 0.60
C GLU A 125 -14.91 -10.30 -0.12
N ARG A 126 -14.96 -10.30 -1.47
CA ARG A 126 -14.63 -11.47 -2.30
C ARG A 126 -13.21 -11.94 -2.07
N ALA A 127 -12.25 -10.99 -2.06
CA ALA A 127 -10.86 -11.30 -1.77
C ALA A 127 -10.68 -11.87 -0.37
N TRP A 128 -11.37 -11.30 0.63
CA TRP A 128 -11.31 -11.73 2.02
C TRP A 128 -11.77 -13.17 2.19
N VAL A 129 -12.96 -13.50 1.69
CA VAL A 129 -13.50 -14.87 1.77
C VAL A 129 -12.61 -15.85 1.01
N LEU A 130 -12.15 -15.47 -0.19
CA LEU A 130 -11.31 -16.34 -1.02
C LEU A 130 -9.95 -16.63 -0.37
N ILE A 131 -9.32 -15.64 0.25
CA ILE A 131 -8.07 -15.80 0.99
C ILE A 131 -8.25 -16.78 2.15
N HIS A 132 -9.33 -16.69 2.94
CA HIS A 132 -9.62 -17.62 4.03
C HIS A 132 -9.89 -19.03 3.53
N ALA A 133 -10.66 -19.17 2.45
CA ALA A 133 -10.93 -20.45 1.81
C ALA A 133 -9.65 -21.11 1.27
N LEU A 134 -8.81 -20.34 0.60
CA LEU A 134 -7.53 -20.80 0.06
C LEU A 134 -6.52 -21.14 1.16
N HIS A 135 -6.44 -20.36 2.22
CA HIS A 135 -5.61 -20.69 3.38
C HIS A 135 -5.95 -22.08 3.92
N ARG A 136 -7.24 -22.41 4.03
CA ARG A 136 -7.70 -23.74 4.44
C ARG A 136 -7.41 -24.81 3.38
N LYS A 137 -7.75 -24.56 2.12
CA LYS A 137 -7.59 -25.52 1.00
C LYS A 137 -6.13 -25.89 0.76
N LEU A 138 -5.23 -24.91 0.88
CA LEU A 138 -3.79 -25.10 0.70
C LEU A 138 -3.09 -25.71 1.93
N GLY A 139 -3.78 -25.77 3.08
CA GLY A 139 -3.23 -26.29 4.33
C GLY A 139 -2.11 -25.41 4.90
N PHE A 140 -2.19 -24.10 4.71
CA PHE A 140 -1.19 -23.17 5.24
C PHE A 140 -1.19 -23.16 6.76
N PRO A 141 -0.02 -22.95 7.40
CA PRO A 141 0.09 -22.99 8.84
C PRO A 141 -0.58 -21.76 9.50
N GLY A 142 -1.16 -21.96 10.68
CA GLY A 142 -1.81 -20.91 11.44
C GLY A 142 -3.33 -21.06 11.49
N ALA A 143 -3.98 -20.28 12.35
CA ALA A 143 -5.43 -20.27 12.50
C ALA A 143 -6.12 -19.29 11.51
N SER A 144 -5.33 -18.39 10.94
CA SER A 144 -5.80 -17.35 10.02
C SER A 144 -4.77 -17.11 8.91
N PRO A 145 -5.16 -16.44 7.80
CA PRO A 145 -4.27 -16.16 6.67
C PRO A 145 -3.09 -15.24 6.95
N GLY A 146 -2.96 -14.68 8.17
CA GLY A 146 -1.86 -13.78 8.55
C GLY A 146 -1.79 -12.49 7.73
N VAL A 147 -2.93 -12.00 7.25
CA VAL A 147 -3.05 -10.83 6.38
C VAL A 147 -3.80 -9.70 7.07
N VAL A 148 -3.38 -8.47 6.82
CA VAL A 148 -4.08 -7.24 7.22
C VAL A 148 -4.51 -6.50 5.95
N PHE A 149 -5.79 -6.17 5.87
CA PHE A 149 -6.30 -5.20 4.92
C PHE A 149 -6.23 -3.81 5.55
N ASN A 150 -5.48 -2.91 4.94
CA ASN A 150 -5.40 -1.52 5.34
C ASN A 150 -6.33 -0.70 4.42
N LEU A 151 -7.37 -0.11 5.01
CA LEU A 151 -8.26 0.78 4.27
C LEU A 151 -7.49 2.00 3.81
N SER A 152 -7.87 2.56 2.67
CA SER A 152 -7.37 3.86 2.24
C SER A 152 -8.56 4.73 1.86
N VAL A 153 -8.66 5.87 2.52
CA VAL A 153 -9.72 6.85 2.27
C VAL A 153 -9.10 8.20 1.98
N GLY A 154 -9.76 8.95 1.11
CA GLY A 154 -9.34 10.29 0.74
C GLY A 154 -10.50 11.29 0.75
N TYR A 155 -10.23 12.54 0.40
CA TYR A 155 -11.13 13.67 0.39
C TYR A 155 -11.10 14.48 1.71
N ASN A 156 -12.03 15.43 1.88
CA ASN A 156 -12.19 16.22 3.11
C ASN A 156 -13.12 15.54 4.12
N LEU A 157 -13.20 16.08 5.33
CA LEU A 157 -14.03 15.51 6.40
C LEU A 157 -15.52 15.45 6.03
N GLU A 158 -16.04 16.49 5.34
CA GLU A 158 -17.42 16.52 4.87
C GLU A 158 -17.68 15.38 3.87
N GLY A 159 -16.74 15.11 2.98
CA GLY A 159 -16.81 14.00 2.03
C GLY A 159 -16.75 12.64 2.71
N ILE A 160 -15.85 12.46 3.68
CA ILE A 160 -15.78 11.21 4.46
C ILE A 160 -17.06 10.97 5.27
N ARG A 161 -17.76 12.03 5.70
CA ARG A 161 -19.06 11.93 6.38
C ARG A 161 -20.25 11.72 5.45
N GLN A 162 -20.06 11.66 4.13
CA GLN A 162 -21.17 11.37 3.21
C GLN A 162 -21.69 9.93 3.38
N PRO A 163 -22.95 9.68 3.08
CA PRO A 163 -23.61 8.40 3.33
C PRO A 163 -22.89 7.20 2.69
N ASN A 164 -22.34 7.33 1.47
CA ASN A 164 -21.61 6.25 0.81
C ASN A 164 -20.31 5.90 1.53
N MET A 165 -19.58 6.89 2.02
CA MET A 165 -18.34 6.67 2.78
C MET A 165 -18.64 6.12 4.17
N GLN A 166 -19.72 6.59 4.84
CA GLN A 166 -20.14 6.05 6.13
C GLN A 166 -20.54 4.57 5.97
N TRP A 167 -21.35 4.26 4.97
CA TRP A 167 -21.69 2.88 4.64
C TRP A 167 -20.45 2.02 4.43
N TYR A 168 -19.47 2.51 3.66
CA TYR A 168 -18.22 1.79 3.41
C TYR A 168 -17.44 1.49 4.71
N LEU A 169 -17.30 2.48 5.58
CA LEU A 169 -16.60 2.28 6.85
C LEU A 169 -17.36 1.30 7.77
N ASP A 170 -18.70 1.34 7.77
CA ASP A 170 -19.54 0.40 8.51
C ASP A 170 -19.39 -1.02 7.96
N GLU A 171 -19.45 -1.17 6.63
CA GLU A 171 -19.30 -2.46 5.96
C GLU A 171 -17.93 -3.09 6.20
N MET A 172 -16.84 -2.30 6.11
CA MET A 172 -15.49 -2.80 6.39
C MET A 172 -15.30 -3.20 7.87
N ALA A 173 -16.03 -2.56 8.77
CA ALA A 173 -16.02 -2.89 10.20
C ALA A 173 -16.86 -4.15 10.51
N ASP A 174 -17.95 -4.40 9.79
CA ASP A 174 -18.80 -5.58 9.96
C ASP A 174 -19.58 -5.94 8.68
N ALA A 175 -18.97 -6.72 7.82
CA ALA A 175 -19.58 -7.31 6.63
C ALA A 175 -20.15 -8.72 6.88
N SER A 176 -20.50 -9.10 8.12
CA SER A 176 -20.87 -10.48 8.49
C SER A 176 -21.97 -11.06 7.59
N ALA A 177 -22.96 -10.27 7.21
CA ALA A 177 -24.05 -10.72 6.33
C ALA A 177 -23.53 -11.08 4.94
N ARG A 178 -22.73 -10.18 4.35
CA ARG A 178 -22.17 -10.37 3.00
C ARG A 178 -21.11 -11.46 2.96
N VAL A 179 -20.26 -11.55 3.97
CA VAL A 179 -19.30 -12.65 4.14
C VAL A 179 -20.02 -13.99 4.21
N GLY A 180 -21.16 -14.07 4.93
CA GLY A 180 -21.97 -15.29 4.97
C GLY A 180 -22.49 -15.71 3.59
N GLU A 181 -23.04 -14.78 2.81
CA GLU A 181 -23.48 -15.04 1.42
C GLU A 181 -22.32 -15.52 0.53
N LEU A 182 -21.14 -14.90 0.65
CA LEU A 182 -19.96 -15.28 -0.13
C LEU A 182 -19.39 -16.65 0.29
N VAL A 183 -19.47 -17.01 1.56
CA VAL A 183 -19.14 -18.35 2.06
C VAL A 183 -20.08 -19.39 1.46
N ASP A 184 -21.38 -19.12 1.40
CA ASP A 184 -22.36 -20.01 0.77
C ASP A 184 -22.10 -20.22 -0.74
N ILE A 185 -21.68 -19.16 -1.44
CA ILE A 185 -21.27 -19.25 -2.85
C ILE A 185 -19.97 -20.09 -2.96
N ALA A 186 -18.96 -19.78 -2.16
CA ALA A 186 -17.70 -20.51 -2.18
C ALA A 186 -17.86 -22.00 -1.84
N ALA A 187 -18.77 -22.35 -0.95
CA ALA A 187 -19.07 -23.73 -0.58
C ALA A 187 -19.65 -24.57 -1.73
N GLN A 188 -20.20 -23.96 -2.77
CA GLN A 188 -20.63 -24.68 -3.96
C GLN A 188 -19.45 -25.23 -4.77
N HIS A 189 -18.30 -24.59 -4.67
CA HIS A 189 -17.05 -24.97 -5.36
C HIS A 189 -16.04 -25.67 -4.45
N TYR A 190 -16.09 -25.39 -3.16
CA TYR A 190 -15.25 -26.01 -2.12
C TYR A 190 -16.06 -26.19 -0.83
N PRO A 191 -16.72 -27.34 -0.63
CA PRO A 191 -17.69 -27.57 0.46
C PRO A 191 -17.15 -27.31 1.87
N GLU A 192 -15.86 -27.57 2.12
CA GLU A 192 -15.26 -27.37 3.46
C GLU A 192 -15.20 -25.89 3.87
N VAL A 193 -15.47 -24.96 2.97
CA VAL A 193 -15.60 -23.51 3.30
C VAL A 193 -16.79 -23.28 4.23
N ALA A 194 -17.86 -24.06 4.13
CA ALA A 194 -19.07 -23.91 4.96
C ALA A 194 -18.78 -24.04 6.47
N ASP A 195 -17.71 -24.76 6.83
CA ASP A 195 -17.28 -24.93 8.22
C ASP A 195 -16.31 -23.84 8.71
N LEU A 196 -15.91 -22.90 7.83
CA LEU A 196 -15.00 -21.84 8.17
C LEU A 196 -15.72 -20.67 8.87
N GLN A 197 -15.18 -20.26 9.99
CA GLN A 197 -15.59 -19.01 10.62
C GLN A 197 -14.77 -17.86 10.03
N VAL A 198 -15.18 -17.38 8.85
CA VAL A 198 -14.58 -16.21 8.22
C VAL A 198 -15.01 -14.96 8.99
N PRO A 199 -14.07 -14.15 9.51
CA PRO A 199 -14.43 -12.95 10.26
C PRO A 199 -15.23 -11.96 9.40
N GLY A 200 -16.30 -11.38 9.97
CA GLY A 200 -17.07 -10.33 9.31
C GLY A 200 -16.34 -8.98 9.27
N ARG A 201 -15.41 -8.74 10.19
CA ARG A 201 -14.58 -7.54 10.18
C ARG A 201 -13.44 -7.73 9.18
N LEU A 202 -13.42 -6.91 8.13
CA LEU A 202 -12.36 -6.92 7.13
C LEU A 202 -11.16 -6.08 7.57
N SER A 203 -11.41 -4.96 8.27
CA SER A 203 -10.35 -4.07 8.73
C SER A 203 -10.75 -3.29 9.97
N ASP A 204 -9.75 -2.91 10.76
CA ASP A 204 -9.83 -2.00 11.91
C ASP A 204 -8.81 -0.86 11.79
N ASN A 205 -8.28 -0.64 10.60
CA ASN A 205 -7.21 0.31 10.38
C ASN A 205 -7.33 1.02 9.02
N VAL A 206 -6.80 2.23 8.94
CA VAL A 206 -6.96 3.09 7.76
C VAL A 206 -5.72 3.94 7.51
N CYS A 207 -5.40 4.14 6.24
CA CYS A 207 -4.47 5.16 5.78
C CYS A 207 -5.26 6.35 5.21
N LEU A 208 -5.11 7.51 5.82
CA LEU A 208 -5.67 8.75 5.30
C LEU A 208 -4.77 9.26 4.16
N SER A 209 -5.30 9.21 2.94
CA SER A 209 -4.65 9.71 1.74
C SER A 209 -5.33 11.01 1.31
N THR A 210 -4.90 12.13 1.86
CA THR A 210 -5.42 13.45 1.50
C THR A 210 -4.92 13.87 0.12
N MET A 211 -5.67 14.75 -0.52
CA MET A 211 -5.23 15.41 -1.74
C MET A 211 -4.05 16.35 -1.44
N HIS A 212 -3.25 16.65 -2.45
CA HIS A 212 -2.28 17.73 -2.38
C HIS A 212 -3.00 19.04 -2.01
N GLY A 213 -2.40 19.81 -1.12
CA GLY A 213 -3.00 21.06 -0.64
C GLY A 213 -4.04 20.92 0.49
N CYS A 214 -4.22 19.75 1.08
CA CYS A 214 -5.09 19.59 2.25
C CYS A 214 -4.49 20.34 3.46
N PRO A 215 -5.24 21.26 4.11
CA PRO A 215 -4.74 22.00 5.26
C PRO A 215 -4.44 21.12 6.48
N PRO A 216 -3.49 21.47 7.35
CA PRO A 216 -3.11 20.66 8.51
C PRO A 216 -4.27 20.44 9.50
N ASP A 217 -5.11 21.43 9.73
CA ASP A 217 -6.30 21.35 10.58
C ASP A 217 -7.36 20.40 10.03
N GLU A 218 -7.48 20.31 8.72
CA GLU A 218 -8.36 19.34 8.06
C GLU A 218 -7.80 17.91 8.19
N ILE A 219 -6.51 17.70 7.97
CA ILE A 219 -5.85 16.40 8.17
C ILE A 219 -6.04 15.93 9.62
N GLU A 220 -5.83 16.83 10.57
CA GLU A 220 -6.01 16.55 11.99
C GLU A 220 -7.45 16.19 12.31
N SER A 221 -8.42 16.98 11.83
CA SER A 221 -9.85 16.74 12.06
C SER A 221 -10.33 15.41 11.49
N ILE A 222 -9.87 15.03 10.29
CA ILE A 222 -10.21 13.74 9.67
C ILE A 222 -9.59 12.59 10.48
N SER A 223 -8.31 12.70 10.83
CA SER A 223 -7.61 11.66 11.58
C SER A 223 -8.21 11.46 12.96
N ALA A 224 -8.54 12.55 13.67
CA ALA A 224 -9.22 12.50 14.95
C ALA A 224 -10.61 11.84 14.83
N TYR A 225 -11.39 12.18 13.80
CA TYR A 225 -12.68 11.53 13.52
C TYR A 225 -12.54 10.03 13.30
N LEU A 226 -11.56 9.59 12.49
CA LEU A 226 -11.31 8.17 12.22
C LEU A 226 -10.93 7.39 13.48
N MET A 227 -10.16 8.00 14.38
CA MET A 227 -9.79 7.38 15.67
C MET A 227 -10.91 7.43 16.70
N GLN A 228 -11.47 8.61 16.96
CA GLN A 228 -12.41 8.83 18.08
C GLN A 228 -13.82 8.31 17.79
N GLU A 229 -14.32 8.52 16.56
CA GLU A 229 -15.70 8.16 16.21
C GLU A 229 -15.79 6.80 15.50
N ARG A 230 -14.73 6.40 14.76
CA ARG A 230 -14.72 5.13 14.01
C ARG A 230 -13.88 4.03 14.65
N GLY A 231 -13.04 4.35 15.64
CA GLY A 231 -12.22 3.39 16.36
C GLY A 231 -11.16 2.72 15.50
N LEU A 232 -10.61 3.44 14.51
CA LEU A 232 -9.65 2.90 13.54
C LEU A 232 -8.22 3.31 13.89
N HIS A 233 -7.30 2.34 13.93
CA HIS A 233 -5.87 2.63 13.87
C HIS A 233 -5.58 3.44 12.61
N THR A 234 -4.82 4.54 12.71
CA THR A 234 -4.75 5.52 11.63
C THR A 234 -3.32 5.83 11.22
N LEU A 235 -3.05 5.79 9.92
CA LEU A 235 -1.85 6.34 9.31
C LEU A 235 -2.18 7.60 8.51
N VAL A 236 -1.36 8.64 8.65
CA VAL A 236 -1.41 9.82 7.76
C VAL A 236 -0.36 9.65 6.67
N LYS A 237 -0.81 9.66 5.40
CA LYS A 237 0.08 9.59 4.26
C LYS A 237 0.68 10.97 3.98
N CYS A 238 1.99 11.09 4.15
CA CYS A 238 2.71 12.34 3.97
C CYS A 238 3.22 12.50 2.54
N ASN A 239 3.28 13.75 2.06
CA ASN A 239 3.89 14.08 0.78
C ASN A 239 5.41 14.24 0.93
N PRO A 240 6.20 13.90 -0.10
CA PRO A 240 7.66 14.09 -0.06
C PRO A 240 8.09 15.54 0.10
N THR A 241 7.24 16.49 -0.34
CA THR A 241 7.40 17.94 -0.19
C THR A 241 7.57 18.39 1.26
N LEU A 242 7.15 17.56 2.23
CA LEU A 242 7.36 17.79 3.66
C LEU A 242 8.85 17.90 4.06
N LEU A 243 9.76 17.33 3.25
CA LEU A 243 11.21 17.49 3.44
C LEU A 243 11.67 18.95 3.20
N GLY A 244 10.87 19.73 2.47
CA GLY A 244 11.15 21.11 2.09
C GLY A 244 11.83 21.24 0.72
N PRO A 245 11.73 22.43 0.08
CA PRO A 245 12.19 22.61 -1.30
C PRO A 245 13.69 22.39 -1.47
N GLU A 246 14.51 22.85 -0.55
CA GLU A 246 15.96 22.66 -0.60
C GLU A 246 16.34 21.18 -0.49
N GLY A 247 15.74 20.46 0.47
CA GLY A 247 16.02 19.03 0.68
C GLY A 247 15.60 18.18 -0.52
N VAL A 248 14.38 18.40 -1.05
CA VAL A 248 13.87 17.66 -2.20
C VAL A 248 14.71 17.91 -3.45
N ARG A 249 14.97 19.17 -3.79
CA ARG A 249 15.71 19.54 -5.01
C ARG A 249 17.17 19.15 -4.94
N SER A 250 17.82 19.31 -3.79
CA SER A 250 19.21 18.87 -3.60
C SER A 250 19.33 17.36 -3.84
N ILE A 251 18.44 16.56 -3.26
CA ILE A 251 18.48 15.10 -3.46
C ILE A 251 18.12 14.74 -4.92
N LEU A 252 16.99 15.21 -5.42
CA LEU A 252 16.47 14.80 -6.72
C LEU A 252 17.35 15.27 -7.88
N ASN A 253 17.68 16.55 -7.91
CA ASN A 253 18.32 17.17 -9.07
C ASN A 253 19.85 17.16 -8.97
N GLU A 254 20.43 17.40 -7.77
CA GLU A 254 21.89 17.51 -7.60
C GLU A 254 22.52 16.13 -7.32
N ASP A 255 22.04 15.40 -6.30
CA ASP A 255 22.65 14.13 -5.89
C ASP A 255 22.30 12.99 -6.86
N LEU A 256 21.03 12.86 -7.26
CA LEU A 256 20.54 11.79 -8.13
C LEU A 256 20.56 12.15 -9.63
N GLY A 257 20.70 13.43 -9.96
CA GLY A 257 20.87 13.88 -11.35
C GLY A 257 19.60 13.89 -12.22
N TYR A 258 18.41 13.89 -11.62
CA TYR A 258 17.12 14.01 -12.34
C TYR A 258 16.85 15.47 -12.72
N THR A 259 17.66 16.04 -13.62
CA THR A 259 17.63 17.46 -13.97
C THR A 259 16.36 17.89 -14.71
N ASP A 260 15.67 16.95 -15.36
CA ASP A 260 14.42 17.22 -16.10
C ASP A 260 13.18 17.18 -15.19
N ALA A 261 13.30 16.61 -14.00
CA ALA A 261 12.21 16.53 -13.02
C ALA A 261 12.13 17.83 -12.21
N VAL A 262 11.36 18.78 -12.68
CA VAL A 262 11.17 20.08 -12.03
C VAL A 262 10.03 20.00 -11.02
N VAL A 263 10.34 20.24 -9.74
CA VAL A 263 9.35 20.40 -8.67
C VAL A 263 9.01 21.87 -8.53
N PRO A 264 7.79 22.33 -8.88
CA PRO A 264 7.42 23.72 -8.83
C PRO A 264 7.32 24.24 -7.39
N ASP A 265 7.50 25.54 -7.20
CA ASP A 265 7.38 26.16 -5.87
C ASP A 265 5.96 26.06 -5.31
N GLU A 266 4.97 26.03 -6.18
CA GLU A 266 3.56 25.87 -5.84
C GLU A 266 3.30 24.56 -5.09
N ALA A 267 3.96 23.44 -5.46
CA ALA A 267 3.84 22.15 -4.79
C ALA A 267 4.23 22.28 -3.30
N PHE A 268 5.32 22.99 -3.02
CA PHE A 268 5.71 23.29 -1.63
C PHE A 268 4.80 24.34 -0.99
N GLY A 269 4.18 25.19 -1.79
CA GLY A 269 3.30 26.28 -1.31
C GLY A 269 2.01 25.77 -0.70
N HIS A 270 1.36 24.80 -1.34
CA HIS A 270 0.05 24.28 -0.94
C HIS A 270 0.11 23.06 -0.04
N ASP A 271 1.17 22.24 -0.10
CA ASP A 271 1.29 21.03 0.73
C ASP A 271 1.58 21.36 2.19
N LEU A 272 1.34 20.36 3.07
CA LEU A 272 1.61 20.41 4.50
C LEU A 272 3.08 20.82 4.76
N LYS A 273 3.28 21.86 5.57
CA LYS A 273 4.59 22.32 5.98
C LYS A 273 5.13 21.51 7.15
N TYR A 274 6.44 21.31 7.21
CA TYR A 274 7.08 20.59 8.31
C TYR A 274 6.79 21.20 9.68
N ALA A 275 6.81 22.53 9.77
CA ALA A 275 6.53 23.25 11.02
C ALA A 275 5.09 23.03 11.55
N ASP A 276 4.13 22.81 10.65
CA ASP A 276 2.73 22.53 11.00
C ASP A 276 2.51 21.02 11.24
N ALA A 277 3.26 20.17 10.54
CA ALA A 277 3.14 18.72 10.67
C ALA A 277 3.53 18.21 12.07
N ILE A 278 4.60 18.73 12.66
CA ILE A 278 5.11 18.21 13.94
C ILE A 278 4.09 18.40 15.08
N PRO A 279 3.54 19.58 15.34
CA PRO A 279 2.50 19.72 16.38
C PRO A 279 1.24 18.91 16.07
N MET A 280 0.80 18.85 14.80
CA MET A 280 -0.33 18.03 14.37
C MET A 280 -0.12 16.55 14.68
N LEU A 281 1.03 15.97 14.26
CA LEU A 281 1.35 14.56 14.51
C LEU A 281 1.46 14.25 16.01
N ASN A 282 2.02 15.16 16.83
CA ASN A 282 2.05 15.00 18.27
C ASN A 282 0.65 14.98 18.88
N ASN A 283 -0.24 15.86 18.44
CA ASN A 283 -1.61 15.88 18.92
C ASN A 283 -2.37 14.60 18.54
N LEU A 284 -2.20 14.14 17.31
CA LEU A 284 -2.81 12.89 16.84
C LEU A 284 -2.29 11.65 17.58
N ARG A 285 -1.00 11.61 17.97
CA ARG A 285 -0.48 10.55 18.86
C ARG A 285 -1.19 10.57 20.22
N GLY A 286 -1.38 11.75 20.81
CA GLY A 286 -2.12 11.89 22.06
C GLY A 286 -3.56 11.38 21.95
N ILE A 287 -4.26 11.72 20.88
CA ILE A 287 -5.62 11.22 20.60
C ILE A 287 -5.64 9.69 20.46
N ALA A 288 -4.67 9.12 19.74
CA ALA A 288 -4.56 7.67 19.59
C ALA A 288 -4.35 6.96 20.94
N ASP A 289 -3.46 7.50 21.77
CA ASP A 289 -3.19 6.96 23.11
C ASP A 289 -4.47 6.99 24.00
N GLU A 290 -5.23 8.08 23.96
CA GLU A 290 -6.52 8.20 24.67
C GLU A 290 -7.56 7.17 24.16
N CYS A 291 -7.54 6.86 22.87
CA CYS A 291 -8.44 5.87 22.26
C CYS A 291 -7.95 4.43 22.39
N GLY A 292 -6.71 4.19 22.85
CA GLY A 292 -6.09 2.86 22.86
C GLY A 292 -5.78 2.32 21.46
N LEU A 293 -5.47 3.23 20.53
CA LEU A 293 -5.19 2.93 19.14
C LEU A 293 -3.71 3.20 18.80
N GLU A 294 -3.20 2.61 17.74
CA GLU A 294 -1.91 2.98 17.16
C GLU A 294 -2.11 4.06 16.10
N PHE A 295 -1.21 5.03 16.09
CA PHE A 295 -1.14 6.12 15.11
C PHE A 295 0.27 6.22 14.55
N GLY A 296 0.38 6.56 13.27
CA GLY A 296 1.67 6.77 12.62
C GLY A 296 1.57 7.46 11.28
N VAL A 297 2.65 7.36 10.53
CA VAL A 297 2.76 7.95 9.19
C VAL A 297 3.00 6.91 8.12
N LYS A 298 2.45 7.19 6.94
CA LYS A 298 2.79 6.50 5.69
C LYS A 298 3.74 7.38 4.88
N LEU A 299 4.93 6.88 4.63
CA LEU A 299 5.96 7.56 3.87
C LEU A 299 6.23 6.82 2.54
N SER A 300 5.92 7.41 1.39
CA SER A 300 5.26 8.66 1.16
C SER A 300 4.19 8.56 0.06
N ASN A 301 3.54 9.66 -0.21
CA ASN A 301 2.82 9.85 -1.47
C ASN A 301 3.83 10.05 -2.62
N THR A 302 3.35 10.19 -3.85
CA THR A 302 4.14 10.54 -5.04
C THR A 302 4.55 12.02 -5.00
N LEU A 303 5.59 12.39 -5.75
CA LEU A 303 6.10 13.75 -5.82
C LEU A 303 5.54 14.47 -7.06
N GLU A 304 4.89 15.59 -6.85
CA GLU A 304 4.40 16.44 -7.93
C GLU A 304 5.57 17.10 -8.68
N VAL A 305 5.60 16.94 -10.01
CA VAL A 305 6.60 17.51 -10.91
C VAL A 305 5.92 18.03 -12.18
N GLU A 306 6.55 18.97 -12.87
CA GLU A 306 6.08 19.41 -14.18
C GLU A 306 6.10 18.24 -15.18
N ASN A 307 5.09 18.20 -16.08
CA ASN A 307 5.02 17.15 -17.08
C ASN A 307 6.07 17.40 -18.17
N PHE A 308 7.10 16.58 -18.22
CA PHE A 308 8.12 16.54 -19.27
C PHE A 308 8.06 15.26 -20.13
N ARG A 309 7.08 14.37 -19.86
CA ARG A 309 6.96 13.08 -20.54
C ARG A 309 6.03 13.18 -21.76
N PRO A 310 6.48 12.84 -22.97
CA PRO A 310 5.65 12.92 -24.17
C PRO A 310 4.51 11.89 -24.24
N VAL A 311 4.44 10.97 -23.27
CA VAL A 311 3.41 9.93 -23.17
C VAL A 311 2.07 10.52 -22.71
N PHE A 312 2.10 11.55 -21.85
CA PHE A 312 0.89 12.16 -21.30
C PHE A 312 0.37 13.27 -22.21
N ASP A 313 -0.93 13.53 -22.11
CA ASP A 313 -1.58 14.61 -22.85
C ASP A 313 -0.96 15.98 -22.47
N GLU A 314 -0.74 16.86 -23.44
CA GLU A 314 -0.15 18.20 -23.22
C GLU A 314 -1.01 19.11 -22.32
N LYS A 315 -2.29 18.80 -22.13
CA LYS A 315 -3.17 19.50 -21.18
C LYS A 315 -2.79 19.19 -19.72
N GLU A 316 -2.22 17.98 -19.45
CA GLU A 316 -1.74 17.59 -18.13
C GLU A 316 -0.43 18.32 -17.84
N LYS A 317 -0.52 19.43 -17.11
CA LYS A 317 0.64 20.29 -16.80
C LYS A 317 1.55 19.66 -15.75
N MET A 318 0.97 18.87 -14.86
CA MET A 318 1.66 18.22 -13.76
C MET A 318 1.57 16.70 -13.91
N MET A 319 2.57 16.03 -13.40
CA MET A 319 2.55 14.58 -13.20
C MET A 319 3.18 14.25 -11.85
N TYR A 320 3.05 13.00 -11.42
CA TYR A 320 3.47 12.54 -10.10
C TYR A 320 4.56 11.49 -10.27
N LEU A 321 5.77 11.84 -9.82
CA LEU A 321 6.94 10.98 -9.81
C LEU A 321 6.82 9.92 -8.71
N SER A 322 7.07 8.68 -9.05
CA SER A 322 7.11 7.52 -8.16
C SER A 322 8.34 6.63 -8.46
N GLY A 323 8.48 5.54 -7.70
CA GLY A 323 9.59 4.62 -7.90
C GLY A 323 10.87 5.12 -7.23
N ARG A 324 12.02 4.73 -7.76
CA ARG A 324 13.33 4.87 -7.12
C ARG A 324 13.73 6.28 -6.67
N PRO A 325 13.50 7.35 -7.44
CA PRO A 325 13.91 8.69 -7.00
C PRO A 325 13.28 9.10 -5.68
N LEU A 326 12.07 8.59 -5.39
CA LEU A 326 11.41 8.84 -4.11
C LEU A 326 12.10 8.17 -2.93
N HIS A 327 12.87 7.10 -3.14
CA HIS A 327 13.49 6.36 -2.04
C HIS A 327 14.40 7.25 -1.21
N ALA A 328 15.37 7.90 -1.85
CA ALA A 328 16.30 8.79 -1.16
C ALA A 328 15.59 9.97 -0.49
N ILE A 329 14.65 10.62 -1.18
CA ILE A 329 13.87 11.74 -0.62
C ILE A 329 13.11 11.27 0.63
N THR A 330 12.43 10.13 0.54
CA THR A 330 11.54 9.64 1.58
C THR A 330 12.32 9.07 2.78
N VAL A 331 13.48 8.44 2.58
CA VAL A 331 14.36 7.99 3.67
C VAL A 331 14.91 9.19 4.44
N ASN A 332 15.30 10.27 3.74
CA ASN A 332 15.74 11.51 4.39
C ASN A 332 14.58 12.21 5.14
N LEU A 333 13.36 12.14 4.63
CA LEU A 333 12.17 12.60 5.37
C LEU A 333 11.91 11.74 6.62
N ALA A 334 12.06 10.42 6.49
CA ALA A 334 11.91 9.50 7.62
C ALA A 334 12.93 9.80 8.74
N ASP A 335 14.20 10.03 8.38
CA ASP A 335 15.25 10.41 9.33
C ASP A 335 14.90 11.70 10.07
N LYS A 336 14.45 12.72 9.32
CA LYS A 336 14.05 14.00 9.89
C LYS A 336 12.85 13.85 10.85
N LEU A 337 11.84 13.08 10.49
CA LEU A 337 10.69 12.82 11.36
C LEU A 337 11.07 11.97 12.58
N GLN A 338 11.80 10.89 12.41
CA GLN A 338 12.21 10.04 13.53
C GLN A 338 13.10 10.77 14.52
N THR A 339 13.92 11.73 14.06
CA THR A 339 14.69 12.61 14.96
C THR A 339 13.80 13.46 15.86
N GLU A 340 12.68 14.00 15.34
CA GLU A 340 11.71 14.78 16.13
C GLU A 340 10.90 13.94 17.12
N PHE A 341 10.72 12.66 16.82
CA PHE A 341 9.92 11.74 17.62
C PHE A 341 10.74 10.69 18.38
N ASP A 342 12.04 10.94 18.59
CA ASP A 342 12.95 10.05 19.31
C ASP A 342 12.95 8.59 18.82
N GLY A 343 12.69 8.38 17.53
CA GLY A 343 12.60 7.06 16.90
C GLY A 343 11.29 6.29 17.17
N GLU A 344 10.32 6.90 17.83
CA GLU A 344 9.10 6.21 18.28
C GLU A 344 7.89 6.39 17.35
N LEU A 345 8.00 7.16 16.27
CA LEU A 345 6.90 7.34 15.33
C LEU A 345 6.69 6.06 14.53
N LEU A 346 5.51 5.46 14.64
CA LEU A 346 5.15 4.30 13.83
C LEU A 346 5.20 4.69 12.34
N MET A 347 5.94 3.92 11.56
CA MET A 347 6.18 4.21 10.15
C MET A 347 5.81 3.00 9.29
N SER A 348 4.93 3.20 8.31
CA SER A 348 4.74 2.35 7.14
C SER A 348 5.44 3.02 5.96
N PHE A 349 6.25 2.29 5.21
CA PHE A 349 7.04 2.86 4.14
C PHE A 349 6.54 2.42 2.76
N SER A 350 6.49 3.36 1.84
CA SER A 350 6.48 3.10 0.39
C SER A 350 7.27 4.24 -0.27
N ALA A 351 7.52 4.22 -1.49
CA ALA A 351 8.38 5.15 -2.21
C ALA A 351 9.69 4.49 -2.64
N GLY A 352 9.64 3.96 -3.84
CA GLY A 352 10.80 3.32 -4.45
C GLY A 352 11.34 2.11 -3.71
N ALA A 353 10.48 1.46 -2.91
CA ALA A 353 10.83 0.19 -2.30
C ALA A 353 10.96 -0.89 -3.37
N ASP A 354 11.99 -1.71 -3.26
CA ASP A 354 12.27 -2.88 -4.06
C ASP A 354 12.84 -4.01 -3.18
N CYS A 355 13.15 -5.16 -3.75
CA CYS A 355 13.65 -6.30 -2.99
C CYS A 355 14.99 -6.01 -2.30
N PHE A 356 15.85 -5.15 -2.86
CA PHE A 356 17.18 -4.88 -2.32
C PHE A 356 17.17 -3.91 -1.15
N ASN A 357 16.30 -2.89 -1.19
CA ASN A 357 16.24 -1.88 -0.13
C ASN A 357 15.24 -2.23 0.99
N THR A 358 14.30 -3.14 0.76
CA THR A 358 13.30 -3.54 1.76
C THR A 358 13.92 -4.07 3.06
N PRO A 359 14.96 -4.92 3.09
CA PRO A 359 15.60 -5.31 4.33
C PRO A 359 16.16 -4.14 5.13
N HIS A 360 16.74 -3.14 4.45
CA HIS A 360 17.22 -1.93 5.10
C HIS A 360 16.07 -1.12 5.70
N LEU A 361 14.95 -0.98 4.97
CA LEU A 361 13.77 -0.27 5.47
C LEU A 361 13.20 -0.92 6.75
N ILE A 362 13.16 -2.25 6.81
CA ILE A 362 12.76 -2.97 8.03
C ILE A 362 13.79 -2.76 9.14
N ALA A 363 15.08 -2.82 8.83
CA ALA A 363 16.16 -2.63 9.82
C ALA A 363 16.22 -1.21 10.38
N VAL A 364 15.78 -0.17 9.66
CA VAL A 364 15.64 1.19 10.18
C VAL A 364 14.31 1.44 10.91
N GLY A 365 13.45 0.42 11.04
CA GLY A 365 12.25 0.49 11.88
C GLY A 365 10.93 0.64 11.16
N ALA A 366 10.87 0.55 9.83
CA ALA A 366 9.58 0.48 9.14
C ALA A 366 8.81 -0.79 9.58
N ARG A 367 7.57 -0.61 10.02
CA ARG A 367 6.71 -1.73 10.42
C ARG A 367 6.21 -2.53 9.24
N THR A 368 5.92 -1.84 8.14
CA THR A 368 5.50 -2.43 6.88
C THR A 368 6.14 -1.68 5.70
N VAL A 369 6.36 -2.40 4.62
CA VAL A 369 6.83 -1.86 3.35
C VAL A 369 5.83 -2.22 2.27
N THR A 370 5.26 -1.22 1.60
CA THR A 370 4.32 -1.45 0.51
C THR A 370 4.86 -0.92 -0.81
N VAL A 371 4.45 -1.56 -1.90
CA VAL A 371 5.07 -1.40 -3.21
C VAL A 371 4.00 -1.16 -4.27
N CYS A 372 4.24 -0.21 -5.16
CA CYS A 372 3.42 0.02 -6.34
C CYS A 372 4.24 -0.14 -7.63
N SER A 373 5.12 0.81 -7.92
CA SER A 373 5.84 0.89 -9.20
C SER A 373 6.63 -0.38 -9.52
N ASP A 374 7.24 -1.02 -8.51
CA ASP A 374 8.01 -2.23 -8.74
C ASP A 374 7.12 -3.43 -9.17
N LEU A 375 5.87 -3.50 -8.71
CA LEU A 375 4.92 -4.55 -9.11
C LEU A 375 4.36 -4.35 -10.52
N LEU A 376 4.48 -3.17 -11.10
CA LEU A 376 4.08 -2.88 -12.48
C LEU A 376 5.16 -3.32 -13.49
N LYS A 377 6.37 -3.65 -13.02
CA LYS A 377 7.46 -4.19 -13.84
C LYS A 377 7.25 -5.67 -14.15
N THR A 378 8.06 -6.20 -15.08
CA THR A 378 8.05 -7.63 -15.43
C THR A 378 8.18 -8.51 -14.18
N GLY A 379 7.30 -9.50 -14.06
CA GLY A 379 7.21 -10.38 -12.90
C GLY A 379 5.99 -10.08 -12.03
N GLY A 380 5.47 -8.85 -12.01
CA GLY A 380 4.26 -8.51 -11.28
C GLY A 380 4.33 -8.93 -9.80
N TYR A 381 3.28 -9.56 -9.28
CA TYR A 381 3.23 -10.01 -7.89
C TYR A 381 4.27 -11.08 -7.53
N LEU A 382 4.78 -11.86 -8.50
CA LEU A 382 5.85 -12.83 -8.26
C LEU A 382 7.16 -12.17 -7.78
N ARG A 383 7.31 -10.87 -7.98
CA ARG A 383 8.45 -10.12 -7.44
C ARG A 383 8.49 -10.18 -5.92
N PHE A 384 7.37 -10.33 -5.23
CA PHE A 384 7.36 -10.49 -3.77
C PHE A 384 8.19 -11.67 -3.28
N LEU A 385 8.35 -12.72 -4.07
CA LEU A 385 9.22 -13.85 -3.71
C LEU A 385 10.70 -13.42 -3.58
N GLN A 386 11.13 -12.43 -4.38
CA GLN A 386 12.48 -11.86 -4.25
C GLN A 386 12.63 -11.05 -2.97
N TYR A 387 11.59 -10.28 -2.59
CA TYR A 387 11.57 -9.54 -1.32
C TYR A 387 11.69 -10.49 -0.12
N ILE A 388 11.00 -11.63 -0.18
CA ILE A 388 11.03 -12.63 0.90
C ILE A 388 12.42 -13.28 0.94
N GLU A 389 13.02 -13.62 -0.19
CA GLU A 389 14.37 -14.18 -0.27
C GLU A 389 15.40 -13.23 0.38
N GLU A 390 15.32 -11.92 0.11
CA GLU A 390 16.20 -10.93 0.75
C GLU A 390 15.90 -10.76 2.24
N LEU A 391 14.63 -10.79 2.63
CA LEU A 391 14.22 -10.70 4.05
C LEU A 391 14.63 -11.95 4.84
N GLU A 392 14.76 -13.12 4.24
CA GLU A 392 15.24 -14.34 4.89
C GLU A 392 16.71 -14.22 5.36
N ASN A 393 17.48 -13.34 4.71
CA ASN A 393 18.85 -13.05 5.07
C ASN A 393 18.96 -11.99 6.19
N LEU A 394 17.84 -11.33 6.55
CA LEU A 394 17.81 -10.33 7.60
C LEU A 394 18.03 -10.98 8.98
N GLN A 395 18.98 -10.46 9.75
CA GLN A 395 19.14 -10.89 11.14
C GLN A 395 17.93 -10.39 11.96
N PRO A 396 17.35 -11.19 12.85
CA PRO A 396 16.11 -10.83 13.58
C PRO A 396 16.19 -9.51 14.35
N ASP A 397 17.39 -9.18 14.85
CA ASP A 397 17.66 -7.95 15.62
C ASP A 397 18.48 -6.91 14.83
N ALA A 398 18.53 -7.05 13.49
CA ALA A 398 19.25 -6.09 12.67
C ALA A 398 18.70 -4.68 12.91
N ARG A 399 19.59 -3.77 13.18
CA ARG A 399 19.31 -2.34 13.28
C ARG A 399 20.35 -1.59 12.49
N ILE A 400 19.87 -0.67 11.67
CA ILE A 400 20.70 0.22 10.88
C ILE A 400 20.42 1.64 11.37
N ASP A 401 21.47 2.44 11.50
CA ASP A 401 21.33 3.86 11.80
C ASP A 401 20.63 4.57 10.63
N LEU A 402 19.49 5.16 10.90
CA LEU A 402 18.65 5.78 9.86
C LEU A 402 19.33 6.99 9.23
N ALA A 403 20.05 7.81 10.02
CA ALA A 403 20.77 8.98 9.49
C ALA A 403 21.93 8.57 8.58
N ALA A 404 22.65 7.49 8.93
CA ALA A 404 23.67 6.92 8.06
C ALA A 404 23.08 6.38 6.75
N TYR A 405 21.98 5.65 6.84
CA TYR A 405 21.28 5.12 5.66
C TYR A 405 20.72 6.24 4.77
N ALA A 406 20.10 7.26 5.36
CA ALA A 406 19.62 8.44 4.63
C ALA A 406 20.75 9.13 3.83
N LYS A 407 21.92 9.28 4.43
CA LYS A 407 23.09 9.83 3.77
C LYS A 407 23.60 8.91 2.64
N GLU A 408 23.61 7.61 2.86
CA GLU A 408 24.02 6.62 1.84
C GLU A 408 23.13 6.68 0.61
N THR A 409 21.82 6.77 0.78
CA THR A 409 20.85 6.84 -0.32
C THR A 409 21.06 8.05 -1.23
N ARG A 410 21.67 9.13 -0.74
CA ARG A 410 22.04 10.31 -1.52
C ARG A 410 23.32 10.13 -2.35
N SER A 411 24.24 9.28 -1.88
CA SER A 411 25.58 9.17 -2.45
C SER A 411 25.79 7.94 -3.32
N ASP A 412 24.90 6.96 -3.29
CA ASP A 412 24.99 5.77 -4.14
C ASP A 412 23.92 5.79 -5.24
N PRO A 413 24.30 6.16 -6.48
CA PRO A 413 23.40 6.05 -7.62
C PRO A 413 22.88 4.62 -7.83
N ARG A 414 23.52 3.60 -7.25
CA ARG A 414 23.06 2.21 -7.31
C ARG A 414 21.90 1.95 -6.35
N SER A 415 21.73 2.72 -5.29
CA SER A 415 20.50 2.73 -4.50
C SER A 415 19.30 3.10 -5.34
N VAL A 416 19.56 3.69 -6.51
CA VAL A 416 18.60 4.10 -7.55
C VAL A 416 18.67 3.21 -8.80
N SER A 417 19.73 2.41 -9.01
CA SER A 417 20.11 1.84 -10.31
C SER A 417 20.19 0.31 -10.41
N TYR A 418 19.62 -0.49 -9.51
CA TYR A 418 19.71 -1.96 -9.59
C TYR A 418 18.64 -2.65 -10.46
N THR A 419 18.15 -2.05 -11.53
CA THR A 419 17.20 -2.71 -12.43
C THR A 419 17.82 -3.58 -13.52
N HIS A 420 19.11 -3.56 -13.71
CA HIS A 420 19.72 -4.26 -14.85
C HIS A 420 20.29 -5.66 -14.57
N LEU A 421 20.25 -6.14 -13.34
CA LEU A 421 20.85 -7.43 -13.04
C LEU A 421 19.87 -8.35 -12.33
N THR A 422 19.55 -9.40 -13.04
CA THR A 422 18.91 -10.63 -12.62
C THR A 422 17.39 -10.69 -12.68
N LEU A 423 16.89 -11.03 -13.86
CA LEU A 423 15.84 -12.05 -13.92
C LEU A 423 16.33 -13.25 -13.10
N PRO A 424 15.51 -13.81 -12.20
CA PRO A 424 15.93 -15.00 -11.48
C PRO A 424 16.28 -16.09 -12.48
N THR A 425 17.52 -16.55 -12.45
CA THR A 425 17.99 -17.67 -13.26
C THR A 425 17.34 -19.01 -12.89
N LYS A 426 16.29 -19.00 -12.08
CA LYS A 426 15.52 -20.19 -11.65
C LYS A 426 14.16 -20.34 -12.33
N CYS A 427 13.84 -19.62 -13.37
CA CYS A 427 12.80 -20.02 -14.30
C CYS A 427 13.40 -20.97 -15.35
N ARG A 428 13.68 -22.20 -14.97
CA ARG A 428 13.86 -23.34 -15.88
C ARG A 428 12.81 -24.38 -15.61
#